data_59299453055d0ead7a960207c1390468
#
_entry.id   59299453055d0ead7a960207c1390468
#
_cell.length_a   1.000
_cell.length_b   1.000
_cell.length_c   1.000
_cell.angle_alpha   90.00
_cell.angle_beta   90.00
_cell.angle_gamma   90.00
#
_symmetry.space_group_name_H-M   'P 1'
#
loop_
_entity.id
_entity.type
_entity.pdbx_description
1 polymer ?
#
loop_
_entity_poly.entity_id
_entity_poly.type
_entity_poly.pdbx_seq_one_letter_code
_entity_poly.pdbx_strand_id
1 'polypeptide(L)'
;MPLAPKYSKTINDIASLFYDFLPGSPHPYANQAISFRGVANELDLSKFWTGGSKLPAINMLLSHTYEYEKSKFCNLIITIVNNSITYRAKKNPVTKNEIVQLNSLISKLDFKIPELWDKNFLDSLSGDTPVVSDKVDAKQVDYDDLLRNFVALQNLDAQARGFAFEKYLNTLFDNFGLNPRGSFRLKGEQIDGSLELDGGYYLIEAKWQKNPLNNSDLLAFHGKVNGKSAWTRGIIISYNGFSKDGLDAFRNGRATNLIAIDGQDLYALLSKKISLSEGLRKKIRWAADTGEISKSIFELFI
;
A
#
# COMPACT_ATOMS: atom_id res chain seq x y z
N MET A 1 -25.33 14.56 13.80
CA MET A 1 -25.02 14.83 12.39
C MET A 1 -24.56 13.53 11.75
N PRO A 2 -25.04 13.14 10.57
CA PRO A 2 -24.52 11.90 9.95
C PRO A 2 -23.04 12.03 9.70
N LEU A 3 -22.31 10.92 9.92
CA LEU A 3 -20.87 10.80 9.67
C LEU A 3 -20.50 11.35 8.28
N ALA A 4 -19.44 12.16 8.22
CA ALA A 4 -18.94 12.65 6.93
C ALA A 4 -18.55 11.44 6.05
N PRO A 5 -18.79 11.46 4.73
CA PRO A 5 -18.57 10.34 3.82
C PRO A 5 -17.16 9.74 3.92
N LYS A 6 -16.14 10.57 4.18
CA LYS A 6 -14.74 10.15 4.40
C LYS A 6 -14.60 9.21 5.60
N TYR A 7 -15.26 9.52 6.72
CA TYR A 7 -15.15 8.71 7.93
C TYR A 7 -15.98 7.43 7.82
N SER A 8 -17.15 7.48 7.16
CA SER A 8 -17.96 6.30 6.89
C SER A 8 -17.19 5.24 6.11
N LYS A 9 -16.45 5.64 5.06
CA LYS A 9 -15.62 4.72 4.29
C LYS A 9 -14.52 4.10 5.17
N THR A 10 -13.82 4.90 5.95
CA THR A 10 -12.74 4.39 6.82
C THR A 10 -13.27 3.43 7.88
N ILE A 11 -14.44 3.70 8.46
CA ILE A 11 -15.08 2.80 9.43
C ILE A 11 -15.50 1.48 8.76
N ASN A 12 -16.00 1.51 7.52
CA ASN A 12 -16.27 0.30 6.74
C ASN A 12 -15.01 -0.54 6.50
N ASP A 13 -13.89 0.12 6.20
CA ASP A 13 -12.60 -0.57 5.99
C ASP A 13 -12.11 -1.21 7.30
N ILE A 14 -12.27 -0.54 8.45
CA ILE A 14 -11.97 -1.12 9.78
C ILE A 14 -12.92 -2.29 10.09
N ALA A 15 -14.21 -2.17 9.80
CA ALA A 15 -15.18 -3.24 10.01
C ALA A 15 -14.84 -4.48 9.17
N SER A 16 -14.40 -4.28 7.94
CA SER A 16 -13.95 -5.36 7.04
C SER A 16 -12.68 -6.04 7.56
N LEU A 17 -11.69 -5.26 8.02
CA LEU A 17 -10.47 -5.80 8.64
C LEU A 17 -10.80 -6.62 9.90
N PHE A 18 -11.74 -6.15 10.72
CA PHE A 18 -12.15 -6.83 11.94
C PHE A 18 -13.02 -8.06 11.72
N TYR A 19 -13.46 -8.31 10.49
CA TYR A 19 -14.40 -9.42 10.23
C TYR A 19 -13.92 -10.76 10.81
N ASP A 20 -12.63 -11.07 10.69
CA ASP A 20 -12.05 -12.32 11.17
C ASP A 20 -11.42 -12.23 12.56
N PHE A 21 -11.47 -11.08 13.23
CA PHE A 21 -10.85 -10.88 14.53
C PHE A 21 -11.57 -11.64 15.64
N LEU A 22 -12.90 -11.53 15.72
CA LEU A 22 -13.73 -12.17 16.74
C LEU A 22 -15.01 -12.74 16.12
N PRO A 23 -15.67 -13.71 16.77
CA PRO A 23 -17.02 -14.12 16.40
C PRO A 23 -18.03 -12.98 16.69
N GLY A 24 -19.11 -12.90 15.93
CA GLY A 24 -20.16 -11.91 16.13
C GLY A 24 -20.84 -12.03 17.50
N SER A 25 -21.27 -13.27 17.83
CA SER A 25 -21.81 -13.65 19.12
C SER A 25 -21.06 -14.85 19.68
N PRO A 26 -20.95 -14.98 21.00
CA PRO A 26 -20.22 -16.09 21.59
C PRO A 26 -20.96 -17.41 21.37
N HIS A 27 -20.20 -18.52 21.26
CA HIS A 27 -20.79 -19.83 21.35
C HIS A 27 -21.31 -20.07 22.79
N PRO A 28 -22.44 -20.78 22.98
CA PRO A 28 -23.03 -20.97 24.31
C PRO A 28 -22.07 -21.50 25.39
N TYR A 29 -21.09 -22.30 25.00
CA TYR A 29 -20.08 -22.91 25.89
C TYR A 29 -18.72 -22.20 25.85
N ALA A 30 -18.58 -21.06 25.17
CA ALA A 30 -17.34 -20.31 25.09
C ALA A 30 -17.33 -19.10 26.05
N ASN A 31 -16.15 -18.53 26.27
CA ASN A 31 -16.04 -17.30 27.04
C ASN A 31 -16.86 -16.17 26.35
N GLN A 32 -17.87 -15.68 27.05
CA GLN A 32 -18.82 -14.68 26.54
C GLN A 32 -18.13 -13.37 26.14
N ALA A 33 -17.02 -13.01 26.79
CA ALA A 33 -16.27 -11.81 26.48
C ALA A 33 -15.57 -11.87 25.10
N ILE A 34 -15.25 -13.07 24.61
CA ILE A 34 -14.52 -13.28 23.36
C ILE A 34 -15.49 -13.27 22.17
N SER A 35 -16.10 -12.13 21.93
CA SER A 35 -16.96 -11.86 20.76
C SER A 35 -17.20 -10.37 20.64
N PHE A 36 -17.64 -9.90 19.46
CA PHE A 36 -18.04 -8.48 19.30
C PHE A 36 -19.16 -8.10 20.26
N ARG A 37 -20.15 -8.97 20.44
CA ARG A 37 -21.21 -8.77 21.42
C ARG A 37 -20.68 -8.67 22.84
N GLY A 38 -19.72 -9.53 23.20
CA GLY A 38 -19.08 -9.53 24.51
C GLY A 38 -18.33 -8.23 24.76
N VAL A 39 -17.50 -7.79 23.83
CA VAL A 39 -16.79 -6.50 23.87
C VAL A 39 -17.77 -5.33 24.00
N ALA A 40 -18.86 -5.33 23.22
CA ALA A 40 -19.88 -4.29 23.31
C ALA A 40 -20.54 -4.24 24.71
N ASN A 41 -20.78 -5.40 25.32
CA ASN A 41 -21.33 -5.46 26.68
C ASN A 41 -20.33 -4.97 27.74
N GLU A 42 -19.07 -5.38 27.64
CA GLU A 42 -17.98 -5.00 28.55
C GLU A 42 -17.78 -3.48 28.61
N LEU A 43 -17.94 -2.81 27.47
CA LEU A 43 -17.71 -1.36 27.33
C LEU A 43 -19.01 -0.51 27.44
N ASP A 44 -20.13 -1.09 27.85
CA ASP A 44 -21.45 -0.43 27.87
C ASP A 44 -21.86 0.16 26.49
N LEU A 45 -21.55 -0.60 25.42
CA LEU A 45 -21.87 -0.25 24.03
C LEU A 45 -22.91 -1.22 23.43
N SER A 46 -23.54 -2.07 24.24
CA SER A 46 -24.49 -3.09 23.81
C SER A 46 -25.68 -2.52 23.01
N LYS A 47 -26.06 -1.26 23.28
CA LYS A 47 -27.06 -0.52 22.52
C LYS A 47 -26.73 -0.34 21.04
N PHE A 48 -25.45 -0.43 20.66
CA PHE A 48 -24.94 -0.28 19.29
C PHE A 48 -24.69 -1.63 18.60
N TRP A 49 -24.83 -2.75 19.32
CA TRP A 49 -24.71 -4.07 18.73
C TRP A 49 -26.09 -4.58 18.31
N THR A 50 -26.39 -4.51 17.02
CA THR A 50 -27.72 -4.84 16.48
C THR A 50 -27.96 -6.33 16.26
N GLY A 51 -26.89 -7.16 16.30
CA GLY A 51 -26.98 -8.56 15.91
C GLY A 51 -27.22 -8.76 14.41
N GLY A 52 -27.66 -9.94 13.99
CA GLY A 52 -27.87 -10.27 12.58
C GLY A 52 -26.56 -10.56 11.83
N SER A 53 -26.44 -10.08 10.59
CA SER A 53 -25.24 -10.28 9.78
C SER A 53 -24.02 -9.60 10.39
N LYS A 54 -22.93 -10.34 10.51
CA LYS A 54 -21.73 -9.95 11.29
C LYS A 54 -21.12 -8.62 10.83
N LEU A 55 -20.86 -8.46 9.53
CA LEU A 55 -20.19 -7.26 9.01
C LEU A 55 -21.02 -5.97 9.21
N PRO A 56 -22.31 -5.94 8.90
CA PRO A 56 -23.17 -4.80 9.23
C PRO A 56 -23.21 -4.48 10.72
N ALA A 57 -23.27 -5.50 11.60
CA ALA A 57 -23.27 -5.30 13.04
C ALA A 57 -21.96 -4.70 13.57
N ILE A 58 -20.79 -5.16 13.07
CA ILE A 58 -19.48 -4.55 13.37
C ILE A 58 -19.47 -3.09 12.92
N ASN A 59 -19.91 -2.83 11.69
CA ASN A 59 -19.96 -1.47 11.16
C ASN A 59 -20.83 -0.54 12.01
N MET A 60 -22.02 -1.01 12.41
CA MET A 60 -22.91 -0.26 13.27
C MET A 60 -22.30 0.04 14.64
N LEU A 61 -21.67 -0.98 15.27
CA LEU A 61 -20.97 -0.81 16.54
C LEU A 61 -19.87 0.25 16.44
N LEU A 62 -19.01 0.19 15.40
CA LEU A 62 -17.93 1.14 15.20
C LEU A 62 -18.45 2.55 14.88
N SER A 63 -19.40 2.67 13.96
CA SER A 63 -19.98 3.95 13.53
C SER A 63 -20.66 4.68 14.67
N HIS A 64 -21.53 3.99 15.42
CA HIS A 64 -22.26 4.61 16.52
C HIS A 64 -21.35 4.93 17.70
N THR A 65 -20.34 4.07 17.99
CA THR A 65 -19.36 4.41 19.01
C THR A 65 -18.55 5.64 18.64
N TYR A 66 -18.12 5.74 17.37
CA TYR A 66 -17.40 6.91 16.88
C TYR A 66 -18.24 8.20 16.95
N GLU A 67 -19.55 8.09 16.64
CA GLU A 67 -20.46 9.24 16.54
C GLU A 67 -20.99 9.69 17.92
N TYR A 68 -21.37 8.74 18.78
CA TYR A 68 -22.09 9.03 20.02
C TYR A 68 -21.29 8.80 21.31
N GLU A 69 -20.27 7.97 21.27
CA GLU A 69 -19.43 7.59 22.42
C GLU A 69 -17.94 7.68 22.07
N LYS A 70 -17.53 8.78 21.42
CA LYS A 70 -16.22 8.96 20.81
C LYS A 70 -15.05 8.69 21.78
N SER A 71 -15.21 9.00 23.06
CA SER A 71 -14.22 8.72 24.12
C SER A 71 -13.96 7.22 24.33
N LYS A 72 -14.93 6.37 24.00
CA LYS A 72 -14.80 4.91 24.13
C LYS A 72 -14.24 4.25 22.88
N PHE A 73 -14.07 4.99 21.78
CA PHE A 73 -13.69 4.40 20.48
C PHE A 73 -12.32 3.73 20.51
N CYS A 74 -11.31 4.36 21.11
CA CYS A 74 -9.98 3.75 21.26
C CYS A 74 -10.02 2.49 22.13
N ASN A 75 -10.77 2.52 23.25
CA ASN A 75 -10.95 1.36 24.10
C ASN A 75 -11.67 0.22 23.38
N LEU A 76 -12.68 0.52 22.57
CA LEU A 76 -13.33 -0.49 21.73
C LEU A 76 -12.34 -1.18 20.79
N ILE A 77 -11.52 -0.42 20.09
CA ILE A 77 -10.53 -0.94 19.15
C ILE A 77 -9.51 -1.83 19.88
N ILE A 78 -8.93 -1.36 20.98
CA ILE A 78 -7.88 -2.12 21.70
C ILE A 78 -8.43 -3.38 22.37
N THR A 79 -9.66 -3.34 22.89
CA THR A 79 -10.33 -4.51 23.48
C THR A 79 -10.61 -5.57 22.41
N ILE A 80 -11.06 -5.17 21.22
CA ILE A 80 -11.23 -6.09 20.08
C ILE A 80 -9.89 -6.73 19.72
N VAL A 81 -8.81 -5.97 19.63
CA VAL A 81 -7.47 -6.49 19.28
C VAL A 81 -6.99 -7.47 20.35
N ASN A 82 -7.03 -7.12 21.62
CA ASN A 82 -6.56 -7.97 22.72
C ASN A 82 -7.33 -9.29 22.81
N ASN A 83 -8.66 -9.23 22.70
CA ASN A 83 -9.49 -10.43 22.69
C ASN A 83 -9.24 -11.29 21.44
N SER A 84 -8.92 -10.67 20.28
CA SER A 84 -8.62 -11.41 19.07
C SER A 84 -7.27 -12.13 19.12
N ILE A 85 -6.26 -11.56 19.77
CA ILE A 85 -4.98 -12.24 20.00
C ILE A 85 -5.20 -13.55 20.74
N THR A 86 -6.02 -13.54 21.78
CA THR A 86 -6.38 -14.75 22.55
C THR A 86 -7.21 -15.72 21.73
N TYR A 87 -8.20 -15.23 20.99
CA TYR A 87 -9.12 -16.05 20.21
C TYR A 87 -8.44 -16.74 19.03
N ARG A 88 -7.56 -16.02 18.34
CA ARG A 88 -6.90 -16.48 17.11
C ARG A 88 -5.59 -17.22 17.37
N ALA A 89 -5.06 -17.21 18.56
CA ALA A 89 -3.71 -17.67 18.92
C ALA A 89 -3.29 -19.02 18.30
N LYS A 90 -4.22 -19.98 18.14
CA LYS A 90 -3.91 -21.36 17.69
C LYS A 90 -4.12 -21.64 16.20
N LYS A 91 -4.97 -20.88 15.51
CA LYS A 91 -5.37 -21.23 14.13
C LYS A 91 -5.03 -20.17 13.08
N ASN A 92 -5.00 -18.93 13.45
CA ASN A 92 -4.71 -17.80 12.56
C ASN A 92 -4.35 -16.59 13.43
N PRO A 93 -3.16 -16.58 14.05
CA PRO A 93 -2.78 -15.52 14.98
C PRO A 93 -2.88 -14.15 14.34
N VAL A 94 -3.18 -13.15 15.17
CA VAL A 94 -3.16 -11.75 14.73
C VAL A 94 -1.75 -11.39 14.31
N THR A 95 -1.61 -10.82 13.13
CA THR A 95 -0.31 -10.51 12.53
C THR A 95 0.08 -9.04 12.75
N LYS A 96 1.38 -8.77 12.71
CA LYS A 96 1.91 -7.41 12.73
C LYS A 96 1.32 -6.55 11.60
N ASN A 97 1.16 -7.12 10.40
CA ASN A 97 0.60 -6.41 9.25
C ASN A 97 -0.84 -5.98 9.46
N GLU A 98 -1.69 -6.83 10.05
CA GLU A 98 -3.08 -6.45 10.38
C GLU A 98 -3.12 -5.26 11.34
N ILE A 99 -2.21 -5.22 12.33
CA ILE A 99 -2.14 -4.09 13.27
C ILE A 99 -1.59 -2.82 12.60
N VAL A 100 -0.60 -2.94 11.72
CA VAL A 100 -0.09 -1.79 10.95
C VAL A 100 -1.18 -1.22 10.03
N GLN A 101 -1.95 -2.07 9.36
CA GLN A 101 -3.10 -1.65 8.54
C GLN A 101 -4.17 -0.97 9.40
N LEU A 102 -4.50 -1.54 10.55
CA LEU A 102 -5.44 -0.95 11.51
C LEU A 102 -4.98 0.43 11.96
N ASN A 103 -3.70 0.59 12.31
CA ASN A 103 -3.11 1.87 12.70
C ASN A 103 -3.24 2.93 11.60
N SER A 104 -3.03 2.54 10.34
CA SER A 104 -3.21 3.42 9.18
C SER A 104 -4.66 3.90 9.05
N LEU A 105 -5.63 3.00 9.24
CA LEU A 105 -7.06 3.33 9.18
C LEU A 105 -7.49 4.23 10.36
N ILE A 106 -7.04 3.91 11.58
CA ILE A 106 -7.33 4.71 12.77
C ILE A 106 -6.79 6.13 12.65
N SER A 107 -5.60 6.29 12.07
CA SER A 107 -5.00 7.60 11.82
C SER A 107 -5.85 8.48 10.88
N LYS A 108 -6.59 7.87 9.92
CA LYS A 108 -7.52 8.59 9.03
C LYS A 108 -8.78 9.10 9.77
N LEU A 109 -9.04 8.57 10.97
CA LEU A 109 -10.12 9.03 11.86
C LEU A 109 -9.62 10.03 12.92
N ASP A 110 -8.40 10.54 12.78
CA ASP A 110 -7.74 11.47 13.70
C ASP A 110 -7.49 10.87 15.10
N PHE A 111 -7.30 9.54 15.20
CA PHE A 111 -6.91 8.84 16.42
C PHE A 111 -5.53 8.22 16.30
N LYS A 112 -4.87 8.07 17.47
CA LYS A 112 -3.67 7.27 17.65
C LYS A 112 -3.81 6.48 18.94
N ILE A 113 -3.65 5.17 18.88
CA ILE A 113 -3.68 4.26 20.03
C ILE A 113 -2.23 3.85 20.30
N PRO A 114 -1.54 4.44 21.31
CA PRO A 114 -0.10 4.24 21.53
C PRO A 114 0.29 2.76 21.68
N GLU A 115 -0.55 1.96 22.33
CA GLU A 115 -0.33 0.53 22.55
C GLU A 115 -0.19 -0.26 21.26
N LEU A 116 -0.93 0.10 20.22
CA LEU A 116 -0.87 -0.55 18.90
C LEU A 116 0.33 -0.10 18.06
N TRP A 117 1.05 0.94 18.51
CA TRP A 117 2.29 1.44 17.92
C TRP A 117 3.53 1.00 18.71
N ASP A 118 3.33 0.38 19.88
CA ASP A 118 4.46 -0.08 20.71
C ASP A 118 5.27 -1.14 19.96
N LYS A 119 6.59 -0.94 19.92
CA LYS A 119 7.50 -1.81 19.17
C LYS A 119 7.52 -3.22 19.76
N ASN A 120 7.52 -3.36 21.08
CA ASN A 120 7.57 -4.67 21.74
C ASN A 120 6.26 -5.42 21.49
N PHE A 121 5.12 -4.72 21.52
CA PHE A 121 3.84 -5.29 21.16
C PHE A 121 3.85 -5.79 19.70
N LEU A 122 4.26 -4.96 18.73
CA LEU A 122 4.32 -5.33 17.33
C LEU A 122 5.30 -6.48 17.05
N ASP A 123 6.41 -6.54 17.75
CA ASP A 123 7.41 -7.59 17.62
C ASP A 123 7.01 -8.89 18.37
N SER A 124 6.05 -8.83 19.30
CA SER A 124 5.48 -10.00 19.99
C SER A 124 4.39 -10.73 19.19
N LEU A 125 3.79 -10.03 18.23
CA LEU A 125 2.84 -10.63 17.31
C LEU A 125 3.58 -11.61 16.40
N SER A 126 2.90 -12.69 15.99
CA SER A 126 3.48 -13.72 15.13
C SER A 126 4.24 -13.05 14.00
N GLY A 127 5.57 -13.22 14.02
CA GLY A 127 6.43 -12.67 13.01
C GLY A 127 6.05 -13.26 11.67
N ASP A 128 5.95 -12.41 10.69
CA ASP A 128 5.78 -12.79 9.32
C ASP A 128 6.89 -13.78 8.90
N THR A 129 6.55 -15.03 8.74
CA THR A 129 6.94 -15.64 7.49
C THR A 129 6.23 -14.79 6.44
N PRO A 130 6.93 -14.24 5.43
CA PRO A 130 6.30 -13.36 4.47
C PRO A 130 5.31 -14.15 3.63
N VAL A 131 4.11 -14.33 4.17
CA VAL A 131 2.93 -14.59 3.38
C VAL A 131 2.32 -13.22 3.18
N VAL A 132 2.79 -12.56 2.15
CA VAL A 132 2.07 -11.47 1.52
C VAL A 132 0.70 -12.01 1.13
N SER A 133 -0.29 -11.73 1.96
CA SER A 133 -1.68 -11.80 1.57
C SER A 133 -2.31 -10.44 1.80
N ASP A 134 -2.05 -9.51 0.88
CA ASP A 134 -3.01 -8.50 0.51
C ASP A 134 -4.26 -9.23 -0.04
N LYS A 135 -5.17 -9.58 0.86
CA LYS A 135 -6.57 -9.84 0.52
C LYS A 135 -7.39 -8.60 0.90
N VAL A 136 -7.15 -7.52 0.21
CA VAL A 136 -8.02 -7.06 -0.92
C VAL A 136 -8.33 -8.29 -1.75
N ASP A 137 -9.58 -8.52 -2.19
CA ASP A 137 -9.84 -9.47 -3.26
C ASP A 137 -8.72 -9.28 -4.26
N ALA A 138 -7.69 -10.11 -4.11
CA ALA A 138 -6.57 -10.07 -5.01
C ALA A 138 -7.21 -10.56 -6.30
N LYS A 139 -7.56 -9.64 -7.18
CA LYS A 139 -7.55 -9.94 -8.60
C LYS A 139 -6.28 -10.74 -8.76
N GLN A 140 -6.44 -12.04 -8.93
CA GLN A 140 -5.30 -12.93 -9.10
C GLN A 140 -4.51 -12.30 -10.22
N VAL A 141 -3.34 -11.69 -9.90
CA VAL A 141 -2.59 -10.89 -10.87
C VAL A 141 -2.27 -11.83 -12.02
N ASP A 142 -2.89 -11.60 -13.15
CA ASP A 142 -2.60 -12.36 -14.36
C ASP A 142 -1.29 -11.83 -14.97
N TYR A 143 -0.18 -12.34 -14.42
CA TYR A 143 1.15 -12.00 -14.91
C TYR A 143 1.35 -12.29 -16.40
N ASP A 144 0.72 -13.34 -16.90
CA ASP A 144 0.86 -13.74 -18.30
C ASP A 144 0.11 -12.78 -19.22
N ASP A 145 -1.05 -12.26 -18.77
CA ASP A 145 -1.78 -11.20 -19.48
C ASP A 145 -1.02 -9.86 -19.42
N LEU A 146 -0.55 -9.48 -18.24
CA LEU A 146 0.26 -8.26 -18.09
C LEU A 146 1.52 -8.31 -18.95
N LEU A 147 2.21 -9.46 -19.01
CA LEU A 147 3.40 -9.63 -19.84
C LEU A 147 3.05 -9.55 -21.33
N ARG A 148 1.98 -10.23 -21.78
CA ARG A 148 1.51 -10.13 -23.18
C ARG A 148 1.21 -8.68 -23.57
N ASN A 149 0.47 -7.96 -22.73
CA ASN A 149 0.13 -6.57 -22.95
C ASN A 149 1.36 -5.66 -22.98
N PHE A 150 2.35 -5.88 -22.11
CA PHE A 150 3.62 -5.17 -22.10
C PHE A 150 4.40 -5.35 -23.42
N VAL A 151 4.54 -6.60 -23.85
CA VAL A 151 5.24 -6.94 -25.10
C VAL A 151 4.49 -6.39 -26.32
N ALA A 152 3.16 -6.43 -26.32
CA ALA A 152 2.35 -5.92 -27.45
C ALA A 152 2.53 -4.42 -27.72
N LEU A 153 2.94 -3.63 -26.72
CA LEU A 153 3.21 -2.19 -26.90
C LEU A 153 4.30 -1.91 -27.93
N GLN A 154 5.22 -2.85 -28.16
CA GLN A 154 6.28 -2.70 -29.17
C GLN A 154 5.76 -2.53 -30.59
N ASN A 155 4.57 -3.05 -30.87
CA ASN A 155 3.96 -3.03 -32.20
C ASN A 155 3.30 -1.69 -32.55
N LEU A 156 3.25 -0.75 -31.60
CA LEU A 156 2.67 0.58 -31.82
C LEU A 156 3.71 1.54 -32.38
N ASP A 157 3.24 2.55 -33.15
CA ASP A 157 4.07 3.67 -33.50
C ASP A 157 4.57 4.46 -32.29
N ALA A 158 5.62 5.27 -32.47
CA ALA A 158 6.33 5.90 -31.38
C ALA A 158 5.44 6.80 -30.48
N GLN A 159 4.49 7.53 -31.09
CA GLN A 159 3.61 8.42 -30.33
C GLN A 159 2.52 7.66 -29.59
N ALA A 160 1.82 6.76 -30.28
CA ALA A 160 0.80 5.90 -29.67
C ALA A 160 1.39 5.03 -28.57
N ARG A 161 2.60 4.51 -28.77
CA ARG A 161 3.32 3.69 -27.79
C ARG A 161 3.63 4.43 -26.50
N GLY A 162 4.03 5.71 -26.55
CA GLY A 162 4.26 6.53 -25.35
C GLY A 162 3.01 6.61 -24.48
N PHE A 163 1.88 7.00 -25.07
CA PHE A 163 0.60 7.07 -24.34
C PHE A 163 0.12 5.71 -23.83
N ALA A 164 0.28 4.66 -24.65
CA ALA A 164 -0.10 3.31 -24.27
C ALA A 164 0.76 2.79 -23.11
N PHE A 165 2.04 3.17 -23.05
CA PHE A 165 2.94 2.80 -21.96
C PHE A 165 2.54 3.46 -20.65
N GLU A 166 2.25 4.76 -20.63
CA GLU A 166 1.73 5.45 -19.44
C GLU A 166 0.43 4.79 -18.92
N LYS A 167 -0.50 4.50 -19.83
CA LYS A 167 -1.75 3.81 -19.50
C LYS A 167 -1.51 2.40 -18.96
N TYR A 168 -0.60 1.65 -19.60
CA TYR A 168 -0.22 0.31 -19.16
C TYR A 168 0.37 0.33 -17.75
N LEU A 169 1.29 1.25 -17.46
CA LEU A 169 1.90 1.39 -16.13
C LEU A 169 0.85 1.70 -15.06
N ASN A 170 -0.12 2.55 -15.36
CA ASN A 170 -1.22 2.84 -14.43
C ASN A 170 -2.04 1.57 -14.13
N THR A 171 -2.35 0.77 -15.16
CA THR A 171 -3.02 -0.52 -14.99
C THR A 171 -2.16 -1.51 -14.19
N LEU A 172 -0.85 -1.56 -14.47
CA LEU A 172 0.09 -2.40 -13.74
C LEU A 172 0.10 -2.04 -12.25
N PHE A 173 0.23 -0.76 -11.91
CA PHE A 173 0.22 -0.30 -10.52
C PHE A 173 -1.08 -0.63 -9.79
N ASP A 174 -2.24 -0.50 -10.48
CA ASP A 174 -3.55 -0.83 -9.93
C ASP A 174 -3.69 -2.33 -9.62
N ASN A 175 -3.16 -3.19 -10.51
CA ASN A 175 -3.16 -4.65 -10.27
C ASN A 175 -2.35 -5.06 -9.04
N PHE A 176 -1.38 -4.25 -8.62
CA PHE A 176 -0.57 -4.47 -7.43
C PHE A 176 -1.01 -3.62 -6.22
N GLY A 177 -2.18 -2.99 -6.28
CA GLY A 177 -2.76 -2.24 -5.16
C GLY A 177 -1.99 -0.96 -4.77
N LEU A 178 -1.23 -0.37 -5.71
CA LEU A 178 -0.39 0.81 -5.45
C LEU A 178 -1.14 2.15 -5.56
N ASN A 179 -2.47 2.14 -5.55
CA ASN A 179 -3.32 3.33 -5.62
C ASN A 179 -2.87 4.36 -6.68
N PRO A 180 -2.73 3.96 -7.96
CA PRO A 180 -2.19 4.84 -8.96
C PRO A 180 -3.12 6.01 -9.27
N ARG A 181 -2.53 7.17 -9.52
CA ARG A 181 -3.18 8.30 -10.14
C ARG A 181 -2.56 8.50 -11.52
N GLY A 182 -3.41 8.53 -12.56
CA GLY A 182 -2.97 8.79 -13.93
C GLY A 182 -2.36 10.18 -14.11
N SER A 183 -1.92 10.50 -15.32
CA SER A 183 -1.26 11.77 -15.65
C SER A 183 -2.10 12.99 -15.25
N PHE A 184 -1.44 14.01 -14.73
CA PHE A 184 -2.05 15.28 -14.34
C PHE A 184 -1.13 16.47 -14.63
N ARG A 185 -1.74 17.63 -14.81
CA ARG A 185 -1.01 18.88 -15.07
C ARG A 185 -1.05 19.78 -13.85
N LEU A 186 0.09 20.34 -13.54
CA LEU A 186 0.25 21.47 -12.62
C LEU A 186 0.66 22.71 -13.41
N LYS A 187 0.69 23.87 -12.77
CA LYS A 187 1.11 25.10 -13.46
C LYS A 187 2.56 24.98 -13.92
N GLY A 188 2.74 24.92 -15.24
CA GLY A 188 4.06 24.84 -15.88
C GLY A 188 4.69 23.44 -15.99
N GLU A 189 4.02 22.37 -15.50
CA GLU A 189 4.56 21.01 -15.60
C GLU A 189 3.48 19.93 -15.79
N GLN A 190 3.86 18.84 -16.43
CA GLN A 190 3.09 17.62 -16.52
C GLN A 190 3.79 16.52 -15.70
N ILE A 191 2.99 15.74 -14.97
CA ILE A 191 3.40 14.55 -14.24
C ILE A 191 2.68 13.37 -14.86
N ASP A 192 3.41 12.31 -15.24
CA ASP A 192 2.84 11.17 -15.95
C ASP A 192 2.01 10.25 -15.05
N GLY A 193 2.17 10.39 -13.74
CA GLY A 193 1.36 9.71 -12.74
C GLY A 193 1.93 9.81 -11.34
N SER A 194 1.25 9.16 -10.40
CA SER A 194 1.76 8.94 -9.05
C SER A 194 1.23 7.64 -8.49
N LEU A 195 1.91 7.10 -7.49
CA LEU A 195 1.47 5.91 -6.74
C LEU A 195 1.77 6.05 -5.26
N GLU A 196 1.18 5.16 -4.48
CA GLU A 196 1.43 5.02 -3.03
C GLU A 196 2.06 3.65 -2.76
N LEU A 197 3.16 3.62 -2.03
CA LEU A 197 3.79 2.41 -1.55
C LEU A 197 4.25 2.61 -0.11
N ASP A 198 3.80 1.73 0.80
CA ASP A 198 4.15 1.73 2.23
C ASP A 198 3.92 3.11 2.90
N GLY A 199 2.83 3.79 2.54
CA GLY A 199 2.50 5.14 3.02
C GLY A 199 3.37 6.27 2.43
N GLY A 200 4.27 5.96 1.50
CA GLY A 200 5.07 6.93 0.75
C GLY A 200 4.42 7.27 -0.59
N TYR A 201 4.51 8.54 -1.00
CA TYR A 201 3.99 9.04 -2.28
C TYR A 201 5.13 9.16 -3.30
N TYR A 202 4.94 8.56 -4.47
CA TYR A 202 5.91 8.53 -5.55
C TYR A 202 5.33 9.17 -6.81
N LEU A 203 5.98 10.20 -7.34
CA LEU A 203 5.71 10.70 -8.68
C LEU A 203 6.30 9.76 -9.71
N ILE A 204 5.64 9.64 -10.85
CA ILE A 204 6.05 8.78 -11.95
C ILE A 204 6.41 9.64 -13.15
N GLU A 205 7.55 9.34 -13.77
CA GLU A 205 7.92 9.78 -15.11
C GLU A 205 8.16 8.54 -15.96
N ALA A 206 7.45 8.40 -17.07
CA ALA A 206 7.50 7.23 -17.94
C ALA A 206 7.99 7.63 -19.33
N LYS A 207 9.04 6.96 -19.83
CA LYS A 207 9.64 7.24 -21.13
C LYS A 207 9.83 5.96 -21.95
N TRP A 208 9.28 5.98 -23.15
CA TRP A 208 9.57 4.98 -24.17
C TRP A 208 10.12 5.66 -25.41
N GLN A 209 11.38 5.97 -25.38
CA GLN A 209 12.11 6.59 -26.48
C GLN A 209 13.22 5.67 -27.01
N LYS A 210 13.76 5.97 -28.20
CA LYS A 210 14.76 5.11 -28.85
C LYS A 210 16.06 5.01 -28.07
N ASN A 211 16.53 6.11 -27.50
CA ASN A 211 17.80 6.17 -26.78
C ASN A 211 17.57 5.99 -25.27
N PRO A 212 18.53 5.41 -24.54
CA PRO A 212 18.54 5.44 -23.08
C PRO A 212 18.47 6.87 -22.53
N LEU A 213 17.81 7.04 -21.38
CA LEU A 213 17.76 8.33 -20.69
C LEU A 213 19.15 8.76 -20.23
N ASN A 214 19.42 10.06 -20.35
CA ASN A 214 20.70 10.65 -19.96
C ASN A 214 20.58 11.46 -18.66
N ASN A 215 21.68 12.10 -18.23
CA ASN A 215 21.73 12.92 -17.03
C ASN A 215 20.71 14.08 -17.06
N SER A 216 20.49 14.71 -18.21
CA SER A 216 19.53 15.82 -18.32
C SER A 216 18.09 15.38 -18.04
N ASP A 217 17.70 14.17 -18.50
CA ASP A 217 16.40 13.59 -18.25
C ASP A 217 16.21 13.31 -16.75
N LEU A 218 17.24 12.73 -16.11
CA LEU A 218 17.24 12.44 -14.67
C LEU A 218 17.15 13.73 -13.83
N LEU A 219 17.90 14.77 -14.21
CA LEU A 219 17.89 16.08 -13.56
C LEU A 219 16.54 16.78 -13.70
N ALA A 220 15.93 16.73 -14.88
CA ALA A 220 14.63 17.33 -15.12
C ALA A 220 13.56 16.71 -14.22
N PHE A 221 13.52 15.38 -14.11
CA PHE A 221 12.58 14.70 -13.25
C PHE A 221 12.89 14.91 -11.76
N HIS A 222 14.16 14.86 -11.37
CA HIS A 222 14.58 15.16 -10.00
C HIS A 222 14.15 16.57 -9.57
N GLY A 223 14.24 17.55 -10.48
CA GLY A 223 13.73 18.90 -10.23
C GLY A 223 12.23 18.94 -9.99
N LYS A 224 11.44 18.19 -10.77
CA LYS A 224 10.00 18.06 -10.55
C LYS A 224 9.69 17.48 -9.16
N VAL A 225 10.40 16.42 -8.73
CA VAL A 225 10.19 15.78 -7.43
C VAL A 225 10.59 16.69 -6.28
N ASN A 226 11.75 17.34 -6.38
CA ASN A 226 12.24 18.27 -5.35
C ASN A 226 11.42 19.57 -5.24
N GLY A 227 10.71 19.94 -6.29
CA GLY A 227 9.74 21.04 -6.26
C GLY A 227 8.46 20.74 -5.49
N LYS A 228 8.33 19.52 -4.92
CA LYS A 228 7.19 19.10 -4.09
C LYS A 228 7.54 19.09 -2.61
N SER A 229 6.72 18.43 -1.82
CA SER A 229 6.94 18.27 -0.39
C SER A 229 8.17 17.40 -0.10
N ALA A 230 8.85 17.63 1.02
CA ALA A 230 10.07 16.92 1.42
C ALA A 230 9.91 15.38 1.53
N TRP A 231 8.69 14.89 1.69
CA TRP A 231 8.40 13.44 1.72
C TRP A 231 8.00 12.86 0.36
N THR A 232 8.00 13.67 -0.71
CA THR A 232 7.74 13.19 -2.07
C THR A 232 8.98 12.52 -2.63
N ARG A 233 8.79 11.35 -3.25
CA ARG A 233 9.81 10.57 -3.93
C ARG A 233 9.46 10.42 -5.40
N GLY A 234 10.37 9.90 -6.21
CA GLY A 234 10.12 9.69 -7.64
C GLY A 234 10.54 8.31 -8.12
N ILE A 235 9.80 7.81 -9.10
CA ILE A 235 10.13 6.61 -9.87
C ILE A 235 10.21 7.04 -11.34
N ILE A 236 11.41 6.94 -11.92
CA ILE A 236 11.59 7.17 -13.34
C ILE A 236 11.65 5.82 -14.06
N ILE A 237 10.82 5.66 -15.08
CA ILE A 237 10.67 4.40 -15.81
C ILE A 237 11.06 4.63 -17.27
N SER A 238 12.11 3.96 -17.74
CA SER A 238 12.58 4.04 -19.12
C SER A 238 12.60 2.67 -19.76
N TYR A 239 11.80 2.47 -20.82
CA TYR A 239 11.81 1.18 -21.52
C TYR A 239 13.21 0.77 -22.01
N ASN A 240 13.96 1.71 -22.63
CA ASN A 240 15.32 1.47 -23.12
C ASN A 240 16.42 1.78 -22.10
N GLY A 241 16.04 1.95 -20.84
CA GLY A 241 16.98 2.11 -19.72
C GLY A 241 17.64 3.49 -19.67
N PHE A 242 18.83 3.50 -19.10
CA PHE A 242 19.59 4.69 -18.74
C PHE A 242 21.02 4.58 -19.26
N SER A 243 21.58 5.68 -19.73
CA SER A 243 22.99 5.68 -20.14
C SER A 243 23.89 5.60 -18.91
N LYS A 244 24.99 4.84 -19.01
CA LYS A 244 25.94 4.69 -17.90
C LYS A 244 26.50 6.04 -17.47
N ASP A 245 26.96 6.85 -18.42
CA ASP A 245 27.48 8.19 -18.14
C ASP A 245 26.43 9.10 -17.50
N GLY A 246 25.15 8.94 -17.88
CA GLY A 246 24.05 9.67 -17.29
C GLY A 246 23.79 9.31 -15.84
N LEU A 247 23.85 8.02 -15.50
CA LEU A 247 23.69 7.53 -14.12
C LEU A 247 24.88 7.96 -13.25
N ASP A 248 26.11 7.82 -13.76
CA ASP A 248 27.32 8.19 -13.04
C ASP A 248 27.37 9.72 -12.77
N ALA A 249 27.01 10.54 -13.77
CA ALA A 249 26.94 11.99 -13.61
C ALA A 249 25.81 12.41 -12.66
N PHE A 250 24.66 11.71 -12.68
CA PHE A 250 23.55 11.98 -11.78
C PHE A 250 23.89 11.65 -10.32
N ARG A 251 24.61 10.56 -10.08
CA ARG A 251 25.01 10.09 -8.74
C ARG A 251 26.01 11.00 -8.06
N ASN A 252 26.93 11.64 -8.82
CA ASN A 252 28.06 12.39 -8.27
C ASN A 252 27.62 13.58 -7.42
N GLY A 253 27.92 13.53 -6.11
CA GLY A 253 27.74 14.62 -5.16
C GLY A 253 26.30 15.00 -4.85
N ARG A 254 25.33 14.11 -5.09
CA ARG A 254 23.92 14.41 -4.92
C ARG A 254 23.20 13.38 -4.07
N ALA A 255 22.48 13.87 -3.05
CA ALA A 255 21.44 13.09 -2.42
C ALA A 255 20.22 13.02 -3.35
N THR A 256 19.63 11.85 -3.52
CA THR A 256 18.46 11.67 -4.38
C THR A 256 17.35 10.92 -3.67
N ASN A 257 16.11 11.25 -4.04
CA ASN A 257 14.88 10.59 -3.62
C ASN A 257 14.22 9.86 -4.81
N LEU A 258 15.03 9.47 -5.81
CA LEU A 258 14.57 8.75 -7.00
C LEU A 258 15.00 7.28 -6.95
N ILE A 259 14.20 6.44 -7.62
CA ILE A 259 14.61 5.13 -8.13
C ILE A 259 14.33 5.04 -9.62
N ALA A 260 15.15 4.24 -10.31
CA ALA A 260 15.08 4.04 -11.74
C ALA A 260 14.67 2.60 -12.06
N ILE A 261 13.77 2.44 -13.03
CA ILE A 261 13.26 1.14 -13.51
C ILE A 261 13.42 1.12 -15.02
N ASP A 262 13.95 0.05 -15.56
CA ASP A 262 14.02 -0.13 -17.02
C ASP A 262 13.05 -1.20 -17.54
N GLY A 263 13.02 -1.37 -18.86
CA GLY A 263 12.16 -2.37 -19.50
C GLY A 263 12.55 -3.80 -19.14
N GLN A 264 13.82 -4.06 -18.84
CA GLN A 264 14.30 -5.39 -18.38
C GLN A 264 13.82 -5.68 -16.96
N ASP A 265 13.81 -4.70 -16.10
CA ASP A 265 13.25 -4.80 -14.75
C ASP A 265 11.75 -5.17 -14.79
N LEU A 266 10.96 -4.45 -15.63
CA LEU A 266 9.54 -4.76 -15.82
C LEU A 266 9.33 -6.16 -16.39
N TYR A 267 10.12 -6.54 -17.39
CA TYR A 267 10.07 -7.88 -17.97
C TYR A 267 10.42 -8.96 -16.94
N ALA A 268 11.47 -8.75 -16.13
CA ALA A 268 11.88 -9.68 -15.08
C ALA A 268 10.81 -9.86 -14.02
N LEU A 269 10.18 -8.77 -13.55
CA LEU A 269 9.08 -8.82 -12.59
C LEU A 269 7.92 -9.67 -13.13
N LEU A 270 7.49 -9.42 -14.34
CA LEU A 270 6.34 -10.09 -14.95
C LEU A 270 6.64 -11.56 -15.29
N SER A 271 7.76 -11.82 -15.98
CA SER A 271 8.13 -13.17 -16.43
C SER A 271 8.46 -14.13 -15.29
N LYS A 272 9.05 -13.62 -14.20
CA LYS A 272 9.35 -14.39 -13.00
C LYS A 272 8.23 -14.38 -11.96
N LYS A 273 7.10 -13.72 -12.27
CA LYS A 273 5.94 -13.58 -11.40
C LYS A 273 6.31 -12.99 -10.03
N ILE A 274 7.21 -12.01 -10.04
CA ILE A 274 7.63 -11.28 -8.84
C ILE A 274 6.65 -10.13 -8.60
N SER A 275 6.22 -9.94 -7.36
CA SER A 275 5.39 -8.80 -6.98
C SER A 275 6.09 -7.47 -7.28
N LEU A 276 5.41 -6.58 -8.00
CA LEU A 276 5.95 -5.24 -8.27
C LEU A 276 6.26 -4.47 -6.98
N SER A 277 5.39 -4.57 -5.98
CA SER A 277 5.59 -3.93 -4.67
C SER A 277 6.86 -4.43 -4.00
N GLU A 278 7.15 -5.74 -4.08
CA GLU A 278 8.38 -6.32 -3.53
C GLU A 278 9.62 -5.85 -4.32
N GLY A 279 9.55 -5.84 -5.64
CA GLY A 279 10.61 -5.32 -6.50
C GLY A 279 10.94 -3.86 -6.19
N LEU A 280 9.93 -3.03 -6.03
CA LEU A 280 10.09 -1.62 -5.65
C LEU A 280 10.75 -1.48 -4.26
N ARG A 281 10.31 -2.25 -3.24
CA ARG A 281 10.91 -2.23 -1.90
C ARG A 281 12.39 -2.56 -1.93
N LYS A 282 12.80 -3.59 -2.70
CA LYS A 282 14.21 -3.96 -2.83
C LYS A 282 15.02 -2.86 -3.52
N LYS A 283 14.52 -2.24 -4.59
CA LYS A 283 15.18 -1.11 -5.25
C LYS A 283 15.32 0.10 -4.32
N ILE A 284 14.26 0.45 -3.59
CA ILE A 284 14.26 1.55 -2.61
C ILE A 284 15.29 1.28 -1.53
N ARG A 285 15.33 0.06 -0.98
CA ARG A 285 16.31 -0.33 0.04
C ARG A 285 17.73 -0.22 -0.48
N TRP A 286 17.99 -0.74 -1.67
CA TRP A 286 19.30 -0.65 -2.31
C TRP A 286 19.73 0.82 -2.52
N ALA A 287 18.84 1.63 -3.08
CA ALA A 287 19.13 3.05 -3.30
C ALA A 287 19.38 3.81 -1.99
N ALA A 288 18.64 3.48 -0.92
CA ALA A 288 18.85 4.08 0.40
C ALA A 288 20.22 3.69 1.01
N ASP A 289 20.64 2.43 0.84
CA ASP A 289 21.86 1.92 1.43
C ASP A 289 23.12 2.34 0.62
N THR A 290 23.02 2.51 -0.71
CA THR A 290 24.17 2.67 -1.61
C THR A 290 24.19 3.98 -2.40
N GLY A 291 23.07 4.67 -2.51
CA GLY A 291 22.88 5.81 -3.41
C GLY A 291 22.73 5.41 -4.89
N GLU A 292 22.76 4.11 -5.24
CA GLU A 292 22.58 3.62 -6.60
C GLU A 292 21.09 3.43 -6.90
N ILE A 293 20.55 4.21 -7.84
CA ILE A 293 19.11 4.24 -8.14
C ILE A 293 18.66 3.18 -9.15
N SER A 294 19.59 2.59 -9.91
CA SER A 294 19.31 1.77 -11.12
C SER A 294 19.70 0.29 -10.99
N LYS A 295 19.93 -0.20 -9.77
CA LYS A 295 20.25 -1.63 -9.57
C LYS A 295 19.18 -2.52 -10.17
N SER A 296 19.60 -3.49 -11.01
CA SER A 296 18.68 -4.40 -11.69
C SER A 296 17.86 -5.24 -10.71
N ILE A 297 16.55 -5.38 -10.98
CA ILE A 297 15.68 -6.28 -10.22
C ILE A 297 16.19 -7.71 -10.27
N PHE A 298 16.69 -8.15 -11.42
CA PHE A 298 17.27 -9.49 -11.55
C PHE A 298 18.36 -9.76 -10.51
N GLU A 299 19.28 -8.81 -10.31
CA GLU A 299 20.38 -8.95 -9.35
C GLU A 299 19.92 -8.83 -7.89
N LEU A 300 18.82 -8.11 -7.64
CA LEU A 300 18.25 -7.95 -6.29
C LEU A 300 17.49 -9.20 -5.79
N PHE A 301 17.22 -10.17 -6.67
CA PHE A 301 16.50 -11.40 -6.35
C PHE A 301 17.37 -12.67 -6.53
N ILE A 302 18.65 -12.52 -6.74
CA ILE A 302 19.67 -13.58 -6.63
C ILE A 302 20.21 -13.58 -5.20
#